data_fdfc106be1b1bab450ce17e257f20737
#
_entry.id   fdfc106be1b1bab450ce17e257f20737
#
_cell.length_a   1.000
_cell.length_b   1.000
_cell.length_c   1.000
_cell.angle_alpha   90.00
_cell.angle_beta   90.00
_cell.angle_gamma   90.00
#
_symmetry.space_group_name_H-M   'P 1'
#
loop_
_entity.id
_entity.type
_entity.pdbx_description
1 polymer ?
#
loop_
_entity_poly.entity_id
_entity_poly.type
_entity_poly.pdbx_seq_one_letter_code
_entity_poly.pdbx_strand_id
1 'polypeptide(L)'
;MTHGPTTVLAINPVLAERADDFEEWLRTVVVPAMRTYQPQLVDKVTVLRATEAEGGVITYAFLGEGGEPADWELEPLLERALGADGAARAMSQMSGMLQREQYGWEVMRVPVAGSVPDGSA
;
A
#
# COMPACT_ATOMS: atom_id res chain seq x y z
N MET A 1 -8.14 25.97 -7.33
CA MET A 1 -7.28 25.64 -6.23
C MET A 1 -6.81 24.19 -6.27
N THR A 2 -5.55 24.00 -6.30
CA THR A 2 -5.03 22.65 -6.32
C THR A 2 -4.65 22.24 -4.91
N HIS A 3 -5.01 21.05 -4.56
CA HIS A 3 -4.37 20.44 -3.41
C HIS A 3 -3.10 19.77 -3.89
N GLY A 4 -2.22 19.53 -3.02
CA GLY A 4 -1.00 18.86 -3.36
C GLY A 4 -1.26 17.49 -4.01
N PRO A 5 -0.23 16.76 -4.32
CA PRO A 5 -0.39 15.43 -4.90
C PRO A 5 -1.25 14.55 -4.00
N THR A 6 -1.95 13.62 -4.63
CA THR A 6 -2.71 12.62 -3.91
C THR A 6 -1.78 11.85 -2.98
N THR A 7 -2.22 11.63 -1.76
CA THR A 7 -1.52 10.76 -0.81
C THR A 7 -2.53 9.75 -0.28
N VAL A 8 -2.18 8.48 -0.36
CA VAL A 8 -3.07 7.40 0.10
C VAL A 8 -2.33 6.60 1.15
N LEU A 9 -3.03 6.26 2.23
CA LEU A 9 -2.50 5.44 3.29
C LEU A 9 -3.35 4.19 3.40
N ALA A 10 -2.72 3.02 3.36
CA ALA A 10 -3.43 1.76 3.53
C ALA A 10 -2.80 0.97 4.66
N ILE A 11 -3.65 0.38 5.47
CA ILE A 11 -3.24 -0.38 6.65
C ILE A 11 -3.53 -1.85 6.42
N ASN A 12 -2.54 -2.69 6.69
CA ASN A 12 -2.61 -4.13 6.47
C ASN A 12 -2.23 -4.86 7.76
N PRO A 13 -3.20 -5.36 8.51
CA PRO A 13 -2.90 -6.13 9.72
C PRO A 13 -2.56 -7.57 9.34
N VAL A 14 -1.28 -7.87 9.21
CA VAL A 14 -0.78 -9.16 8.72
C VAL A 14 -0.57 -10.10 9.89
N LEU A 15 -1.00 -11.36 9.75
CA LEU A 15 -0.69 -12.38 10.75
C LEU A 15 0.83 -12.50 10.85
N ALA A 16 1.35 -12.43 12.06
CA ALA A 16 2.80 -12.42 12.28
C ALA A 16 3.48 -13.64 11.64
N GLU A 17 2.83 -14.79 11.72
CA GLU A 17 3.35 -16.02 11.14
C GLU A 17 3.37 -16.00 9.63
N ARG A 18 2.66 -15.07 9.00
CA ARG A 18 2.59 -14.94 7.55
C ARG A 18 3.34 -13.70 7.04
N ALA A 19 4.11 -13.02 7.90
CA ALA A 19 4.78 -11.78 7.49
C ALA A 19 5.74 -11.99 6.33
N ASP A 20 6.54 -13.06 6.38
CA ASP A 20 7.49 -13.34 5.30
C ASP A 20 6.76 -13.66 4.00
N ASP A 21 5.66 -14.39 4.09
CA ASP A 21 4.84 -14.71 2.92
C ASP A 21 4.24 -13.43 2.33
N PHE A 22 3.81 -12.52 3.19
CA PHE A 22 3.23 -11.26 2.73
C PHE A 22 4.26 -10.42 1.98
N GLU A 23 5.47 -10.34 2.51
CA GLU A 23 6.54 -9.59 1.84
C GLU A 23 6.93 -10.24 0.51
N GLU A 24 6.97 -11.56 0.49
CA GLU A 24 7.24 -12.26 -0.75
C GLU A 24 6.14 -12.01 -1.79
N TRP A 25 4.89 -12.01 -1.36
CA TRP A 25 3.75 -11.73 -2.23
C TRP A 25 3.85 -10.31 -2.82
N LEU A 26 4.24 -9.34 -1.99
CA LEU A 26 4.46 -7.97 -2.49
C LEU A 26 5.53 -7.96 -3.57
N ARG A 27 6.66 -8.64 -3.33
CA ARG A 27 7.79 -8.63 -4.27
C ARG A 27 7.48 -9.36 -5.56
N THR A 28 6.70 -10.43 -5.50
CA THR A 28 6.51 -11.28 -6.68
C THR A 28 5.21 -11.03 -7.42
N VAL A 29 4.24 -10.38 -6.79
CA VAL A 29 2.93 -10.14 -7.39
C VAL A 29 2.70 -8.64 -7.61
N VAL A 30 2.80 -7.85 -6.57
CA VAL A 30 2.41 -6.43 -6.62
C VAL A 30 3.45 -5.59 -7.34
N VAL A 31 4.71 -5.70 -6.94
CA VAL A 31 5.75 -4.85 -7.51
C VAL A 31 5.93 -5.10 -9.00
N PRO A 32 5.97 -6.35 -9.50
CA PRO A 32 6.05 -6.56 -10.94
C PRO A 32 4.86 -5.98 -11.69
N ALA A 33 3.66 -6.06 -11.14
CA ALA A 33 2.48 -5.48 -11.76
C ALA A 33 2.60 -3.97 -11.84
N MET A 34 3.07 -3.32 -10.78
CA MET A 34 3.27 -1.88 -10.79
C MET A 34 4.33 -1.48 -11.80
N ARG A 35 5.43 -2.21 -11.87
CA ARG A 35 6.50 -1.89 -12.81
C ARG A 35 6.02 -1.93 -14.25
N THR A 36 5.13 -2.85 -14.57
CA THR A 36 4.62 -3.00 -15.92
C THR A 36 3.53 -1.97 -16.23
N TYR A 37 2.61 -1.76 -15.33
CA TYR A 37 1.39 -1.00 -15.62
C TYR A 37 1.34 0.37 -14.95
N GLN A 38 2.18 0.61 -13.96
CA GLN A 38 2.24 1.89 -13.24
C GLN A 38 3.69 2.24 -12.92
N PRO A 39 4.58 2.23 -13.93
CA PRO A 39 6.01 2.46 -13.65
C PRO A 39 6.26 3.82 -13.00
N GLN A 40 5.41 4.81 -13.26
CA GLN A 40 5.57 6.12 -12.69
C GLN A 40 5.24 6.17 -11.19
N LEU A 41 4.57 5.13 -10.68
CA LEU A 41 4.16 5.10 -9.28
C LEU A 41 4.97 4.13 -8.42
N VAL A 42 5.74 3.24 -9.04
CA VAL A 42 6.42 2.20 -8.27
C VAL A 42 7.42 2.78 -7.26
N ASP A 43 8.02 3.93 -7.58
CA ASP A 43 8.94 4.60 -6.68
C ASP A 43 8.24 5.57 -5.73
N LYS A 44 6.92 5.65 -5.84
CA LYS A 44 6.13 6.59 -5.03
C LYS A 44 5.42 5.89 -3.88
N VAL A 45 5.63 4.61 -3.72
CA VAL A 45 5.04 3.87 -2.60
C VAL A 45 6.11 3.59 -1.56
N THR A 46 5.77 3.82 -0.30
CA THR A 46 6.62 3.47 0.84
C THR A 46 5.89 2.42 1.64
N VAL A 47 6.57 1.34 1.95
CA VAL A 47 6.00 0.29 2.78
C VAL A 47 6.68 0.36 4.14
N LEU A 48 5.89 0.48 5.18
CA LEU A 48 6.37 0.53 6.54
C LEU A 48 5.86 -0.68 7.28
N ARG A 49 6.69 -1.24 8.13
CA ARG A 49 6.35 -2.40 8.92
C ARG A 49 6.56 -2.09 10.39
N ALA A 50 5.58 -2.44 11.22
CA ALA A 50 5.75 -2.32 12.66
C ALA A 50 6.95 -3.15 13.10
N THR A 51 7.73 -2.64 14.03
CA THR A 51 8.95 -3.34 14.47
C THR A 51 8.64 -4.56 15.30
N GLU A 52 7.45 -4.62 15.91
CA GLU A 52 7.08 -5.72 16.78
C GLU A 52 5.65 -6.15 16.50
N ALA A 53 5.40 -7.43 16.69
CA ALA A 53 4.04 -7.96 16.61
C ALA A 53 3.28 -7.63 17.88
N GLU A 54 1.97 -7.41 17.74
CA GLU A 54 1.08 -7.24 18.87
C GLU A 54 -0.11 -8.17 18.67
N GLY A 55 -0.36 -9.02 19.63
CA GLY A 55 -1.47 -9.96 19.54
C GLY A 55 -1.39 -10.88 18.34
N GLY A 56 -0.18 -11.25 17.92
CA GLY A 56 0.02 -12.11 16.77
C GLY A 56 -0.13 -11.42 15.44
N VAL A 57 -0.13 -10.09 15.42
CA VAL A 57 -0.32 -9.30 14.20
C VAL A 57 0.84 -8.33 14.04
N ILE A 58 1.38 -8.24 12.82
CA ILE A 58 2.33 -7.21 12.46
C ILE A 58 1.63 -6.28 11.47
N THR A 59 1.57 -5.00 11.79
CA THR A 59 0.89 -4.03 10.93
C THR A 59 1.86 -3.50 9.88
N TYR A 60 1.42 -3.53 8.64
CA TYR A 60 2.12 -2.89 7.52
C TYR A 60 1.31 -1.69 7.07
N ALA A 61 1.99 -0.60 6.78
CA ALA A 61 1.35 0.59 6.24
C ALA A 61 1.94 0.88 4.87
N PHE A 62 1.08 1.12 3.90
CA PHE A 62 1.50 1.50 2.55
C PHE A 62 1.16 2.98 2.38
N LEU A 63 2.16 3.77 1.99
CA LEU A 63 1.99 5.18 1.74
C LEU A 63 2.29 5.43 0.27
N GLY A 64 1.27 5.81 -0.48
CA GLY A 64 1.41 6.09 -1.91
C GLY A 64 1.24 7.58 -2.17
N GLU A 65 2.14 8.16 -2.96
CA GLU A 65 2.12 9.59 -3.24
C GLU A 65 2.12 9.82 -4.73
N GLY A 66 1.12 10.56 -5.21
CA GLY A 66 1.00 10.89 -6.62
C GLY A 66 -0.15 10.15 -7.28
N GLY A 67 -0.39 10.43 -8.54
CA GLY A 67 -1.49 9.84 -9.27
C GLY A 67 -2.84 10.27 -8.75
N GLU A 68 -3.84 9.48 -9.05
CA GLU A 68 -5.21 9.66 -8.57
C GLU A 68 -5.49 8.59 -7.52
N PRO A 69 -6.47 8.81 -6.64
CA PRO A 69 -6.78 7.79 -5.63
C PRO A 69 -7.04 6.40 -6.22
N ALA A 70 -7.71 6.34 -7.37
CA ALA A 70 -8.01 5.06 -8.01
C ALA A 70 -6.76 4.32 -8.46
N ASP A 71 -5.67 5.04 -8.71
CA ASP A 71 -4.42 4.40 -9.16
C ASP A 71 -3.81 3.54 -8.07
N TRP A 72 -4.19 3.75 -6.82
CA TRP A 72 -3.66 2.99 -5.68
C TRP A 72 -4.54 1.82 -5.29
N GLU A 73 -5.62 1.57 -6.04
CA GLU A 73 -6.45 0.39 -5.80
C GLU A 73 -5.77 -0.83 -6.37
N LEU A 74 -5.65 -1.84 -5.54
CA LEU A 74 -4.87 -3.02 -5.87
C LEU A 74 -5.59 -3.94 -6.87
N GLU A 75 -6.86 -4.17 -6.67
CA GLU A 75 -7.57 -5.15 -7.50
C GLU A 75 -7.58 -4.79 -8.98
N PRO A 76 -7.89 -3.54 -9.38
CA PRO A 76 -7.82 -3.18 -10.80
C PRO A 76 -6.43 -3.37 -11.40
N LEU A 77 -5.39 -3.06 -10.62
CA LEU A 77 -4.01 -3.26 -11.09
C LEU A 77 -3.75 -4.74 -11.34
N LEU A 78 -4.16 -5.60 -10.42
CA LEU A 78 -3.92 -7.03 -10.57
C LEU A 78 -4.77 -7.60 -11.70
N GLU A 79 -5.96 -7.07 -11.94
CA GLU A 79 -6.75 -7.50 -13.09
C GLU A 79 -6.06 -7.20 -14.40
N ARG A 80 -5.41 -6.05 -14.50
CA ARG A 80 -4.65 -5.72 -15.70
C ARG A 80 -3.46 -6.66 -15.89
N ALA A 81 -2.81 -7.01 -14.79
CA ALA A 81 -1.59 -7.82 -14.84
C ALA A 81 -1.87 -9.31 -14.99
N LEU A 82 -2.93 -9.80 -14.38
CA LEU A 82 -3.15 -11.23 -14.20
C LEU A 82 -4.47 -11.73 -14.78
N GLY A 83 -5.32 -10.83 -15.26
CA GLY A 83 -6.68 -11.18 -15.65
C GLY A 83 -7.59 -11.32 -14.43
N ALA A 84 -8.88 -11.46 -14.66
CA ALA A 84 -9.84 -11.49 -13.58
C ALA A 84 -9.63 -12.67 -12.63
N ASP A 85 -9.40 -13.87 -13.17
CA ASP A 85 -9.21 -15.05 -12.33
C ASP A 85 -7.90 -14.97 -11.55
N GLY A 86 -6.83 -14.51 -12.20
CA GLY A 86 -5.53 -14.36 -11.54
C GLY A 86 -5.58 -13.32 -10.43
N ALA A 87 -6.28 -12.21 -10.69
CA ALA A 87 -6.46 -11.17 -9.66
C ALA A 87 -7.24 -11.71 -8.48
N ALA A 88 -8.31 -12.46 -8.73
CA ALA A 88 -9.11 -13.03 -7.65
C ALA A 88 -8.27 -13.97 -6.78
N ARG A 89 -7.42 -14.78 -7.40
CA ARG A 89 -6.54 -15.66 -6.65
C ARG A 89 -5.53 -14.88 -5.83
N ALA A 90 -4.94 -13.83 -6.42
CA ALA A 90 -3.96 -13.01 -5.72
C ALA A 90 -4.59 -12.28 -4.53
N MET A 91 -5.78 -11.75 -4.71
CA MET A 91 -6.49 -11.06 -3.61
C MET A 91 -6.86 -12.06 -2.51
N SER A 92 -7.24 -13.28 -2.89
CA SER A 92 -7.53 -14.32 -1.92
C SER A 92 -6.28 -14.72 -1.12
N GLN A 93 -5.13 -14.79 -1.79
CA GLN A 93 -3.86 -15.04 -1.10
C GLN A 93 -3.59 -13.95 -0.07
N MET A 94 -3.78 -12.69 -0.46
CA MET A 94 -3.58 -11.58 0.46
C MET A 94 -4.51 -11.69 1.66
N SER A 95 -5.80 -11.92 1.40
CA SER A 95 -6.78 -12.05 2.49
C SER A 95 -6.42 -13.15 3.48
N GLY A 96 -5.86 -14.25 2.98
CA GLY A 96 -5.45 -15.35 3.84
C GLY A 96 -4.27 -15.02 4.75
N MET A 97 -3.52 -13.97 4.44
CA MET A 97 -2.38 -13.54 5.24
C MET A 97 -2.75 -12.44 6.22
N LEU A 98 -3.94 -11.85 6.09
CA LEU A 98 -4.35 -10.74 6.94
C LEU A 98 -5.24 -11.23 8.07
N GLN A 99 -5.12 -10.58 9.22
CA GLN A 99 -5.98 -10.85 10.36
C GLN A 99 -7.39 -10.32 10.10
N ARG A 100 -7.47 -9.23 9.33
CA ARG A 100 -8.73 -8.64 8.88
C ARG A 100 -8.46 -7.85 7.60
N GLU A 101 -9.51 -7.35 6.97
CA GLU A 101 -9.39 -6.69 5.69
C GLU A 101 -8.46 -5.49 5.73
N GLN A 102 -7.74 -5.30 4.63
CA GLN A 102 -6.99 -4.08 4.40
C GLN A 102 -7.96 -2.91 4.36
N TYR A 103 -7.54 -1.78 4.89
CA TYR A 103 -8.35 -0.58 4.81
C TYR A 103 -7.43 0.62 4.61
N GLY A 104 -7.97 1.66 3.95
CA GLY A 104 -7.15 2.81 3.65
C GLY A 104 -7.97 4.02 3.26
N TRP A 105 -7.29 5.14 3.15
CA TRP A 105 -7.91 6.44 2.87
C TRP A 105 -6.99 7.31 2.05
N GLU A 106 -7.58 8.28 1.39
CA GLU A 106 -6.81 9.43 0.94
C GLU A 106 -6.55 10.30 2.15
N VAL A 107 -5.33 10.80 2.28
CA VAL A 107 -4.91 11.59 3.43
C VAL A 107 -4.23 12.86 2.94
N MET A 108 -4.04 13.80 3.83
CA MET A 108 -3.33 15.03 3.50
C MET A 108 -2.41 15.39 4.64
N ARG A 109 -1.34 16.08 4.30
CA ARG A 109 -0.42 16.57 5.33
C ARG A 109 -1.08 17.70 6.10
N VAL A 110 -0.89 17.71 7.40
CA VAL A 110 -1.41 18.75 8.26
C VAL A 110 -0.22 19.51 8.85
N PRO A 111 -0.09 20.81 8.56
CA PRO A 111 0.98 21.57 9.20
C PRO A 111 0.67 21.73 10.68
N VAL A 112 1.67 21.51 11.48
CA VAL A 112 1.53 21.66 12.93
C VAL A 112 2.53 22.71 13.39
N ALA A 113 2.40 23.15 14.62
CA ALA A 113 3.24 24.19 15.17
C ALA A 113 4.70 23.87 14.94
N GLY A 114 5.46 24.78 14.36
CA GLY A 114 6.86 24.60 14.06
C GLY A 114 7.12 23.72 12.86
N SER A 115 6.09 23.18 12.27
CA SER A 115 6.22 22.29 11.13
C SER A 115 6.17 23.12 9.87
N VAL A 116 7.23 23.84 9.61
CA VAL A 116 7.26 24.76 8.48
C VAL A 116 7.76 24.00 7.27
N PRO A 117 7.03 24.07 6.16
CA PRO A 117 7.45 23.35 4.96
C PRO A 117 8.85 23.74 4.57
N ASP A 118 9.54 22.78 4.01
CA ASP A 118 10.86 22.92 3.40
C ASP A 118 11.87 23.51 4.34
N GLY A 119 11.61 23.41 5.59
CA GLY A 119 12.55 23.93 6.52
C GLY A 119 12.72 25.41 6.42
N SER A 120 11.77 26.09 5.85
CA SER A 120 11.83 27.52 5.81
C SER A 120 11.72 28.10 7.21
N ALA A 121 11.69 27.25 8.14
CA ALA A 121 11.75 27.67 9.52
C ALA A 121 12.99 28.52 9.75
#